data_26fab7c4afe3159b86587f3afd544cdc
#
_entry.id   26fab7c4afe3159b86587f3afd544cdc
#
_cell.length_a   1.000
_cell.length_b   1.000
_cell.length_c   1.000
_cell.angle_alpha   90.00
_cell.angle_beta   90.00
_cell.angle_gamma   90.00
#
_symmetry.space_group_name_H-M   'P 1'
#
loop_
_entity.id
_entity.type
_entity.pdbx_description
1 polymer ?
#
loop_
_entity_poly.entity_id
_entity_poly.type
_entity_poly.pdbx_seq_one_letter_code
_entity_poly.pdbx_strand_id
1 'polypeptide(L)'
;MCIRRVDDAYAAPYQTVWGDGWVYVRDGRLVGVELPGEGQIDRAGGSPGGPAGGRAGGGAAEPGAADSDALTFWARELEAYFAGARTTWTAAEVPLEDMRLGVFERAVYEALLAVPAGETVSYGELAEMAGYPRAARAVGNAMAENPIPVVVPCHRVIRSDGTMGRYGNDPRWKERLLVHEGWSAAGREGS
;
A
#
# COMPACT_ATOMS: atom_id res chain seq x y z
N MET A 1 -21.45 -0.33 6.45
CA MET A 1 -20.06 0.14 6.39
C MET A 1 -19.98 1.51 7.04
N CYS A 2 -19.07 1.74 7.99
CA CYS A 2 -18.93 3.04 8.66
C CYS A 2 -17.98 3.91 7.85
N ILE A 3 -18.51 4.79 7.00
CA ILE A 3 -17.73 5.72 6.20
C ILE A 3 -17.49 6.99 7.02
N ARG A 4 -16.28 7.53 6.95
CA ARG A 4 -15.93 8.81 7.60
C ARG A 4 -15.17 9.70 6.62
N ARG A 5 -15.27 11.01 6.80
CA ARG A 5 -14.46 11.99 6.06
C ARG A 5 -13.18 12.28 6.83
N VAL A 6 -12.05 12.22 6.12
CA VAL A 6 -10.72 12.57 6.65
C VAL A 6 -10.11 13.57 5.68
N ASP A 7 -9.98 14.82 6.11
CA ASP A 7 -9.61 15.95 5.24
C ASP A 7 -10.54 16.06 4.02
N ASP A 8 -9.98 15.91 2.82
CA ASP A 8 -10.67 15.93 1.54
C ASP A 8 -10.93 14.52 0.96
N ALA A 9 -10.72 13.46 1.76
CA ALA A 9 -10.96 12.07 1.38
C ALA A 9 -12.05 11.43 2.25
N TYR A 10 -12.67 10.38 1.73
CA TYR A 10 -13.54 9.49 2.49
C TYR A 10 -12.80 8.22 2.84
N ALA A 11 -13.06 7.67 4.03
CA ALA A 11 -12.43 6.46 4.52
C ALA A 11 -13.46 5.41 4.92
N ALA A 12 -13.18 4.15 4.62
CA ALA A 12 -13.97 3.00 5.04
C ALA A 12 -13.07 1.91 5.60
N PRO A 13 -13.51 1.16 6.63
CA PRO A 13 -12.77 0.02 7.13
C PRO A 13 -12.88 -1.17 6.17
N TYR A 14 -11.84 -1.98 6.13
CA TYR A 14 -11.86 -3.35 5.63
C TYR A 14 -11.44 -4.30 6.74
N GLN A 15 -12.03 -5.51 6.76
CA GLN A 15 -11.88 -6.46 7.85
C GLN A 15 -11.05 -7.66 7.43
N THR A 16 -10.09 -8.04 8.27
CA THR A 16 -9.22 -9.20 8.02
C THR A 16 -9.02 -10.03 9.28
N VAL A 17 -8.50 -11.24 9.11
CA VAL A 17 -8.05 -12.08 10.23
C VAL A 17 -6.89 -11.46 11.03
N TRP A 18 -6.28 -10.40 10.50
CA TRP A 18 -5.17 -9.67 11.14
C TRP A 18 -5.63 -8.38 11.83
N GLY A 19 -6.94 -8.09 11.80
CA GLY A 19 -7.56 -6.89 12.33
C GLY A 19 -8.19 -6.03 11.25
N ASP A 20 -8.61 -4.84 11.62
CA ASP A 20 -9.23 -3.87 10.72
C ASP A 20 -8.17 -2.94 10.14
N GLY A 21 -8.23 -2.71 8.82
CA GLY A 21 -7.48 -1.69 8.11
C GLY A 21 -8.42 -0.63 7.54
N TRP A 22 -7.86 0.36 6.83
CA TRP A 22 -8.64 1.45 6.25
C TRP A 22 -8.24 1.73 4.82
N VAL A 23 -9.24 1.99 3.96
CA VAL A 23 -9.06 2.53 2.61
C VAL A 23 -9.49 3.98 2.58
N TYR A 24 -8.78 4.80 1.81
CA TYR A 24 -9.06 6.22 1.62
C TYR A 24 -9.29 6.48 0.14
N VAL A 25 -10.41 7.16 -0.16
CA VAL A 25 -10.83 7.48 -1.52
C VAL A 25 -11.13 8.97 -1.62
N ARG A 26 -10.81 9.56 -2.76
CA ARG A 26 -11.11 10.93 -3.14
C ARG A 26 -11.49 10.98 -4.61
N ASP A 27 -12.61 11.61 -4.95
CA ASP A 27 -13.10 11.74 -6.32
C ASP A 27 -13.18 10.39 -7.07
N GLY A 28 -13.66 9.35 -6.37
CA GLY A 28 -13.77 7.99 -6.89
C GLY A 28 -12.45 7.21 -7.00
N ARG A 29 -11.33 7.70 -6.44
CA ARG A 29 -9.98 7.15 -6.62
C ARG A 29 -9.33 6.75 -5.29
N LEU A 30 -8.62 5.64 -5.29
CA LEU A 30 -7.82 5.21 -4.14
C LEU A 30 -6.65 6.17 -3.92
N VAL A 31 -6.56 6.75 -2.73
CA VAL A 31 -5.49 7.69 -2.35
C VAL A 31 -4.70 7.25 -1.12
N GLY A 32 -5.16 6.22 -0.41
CA GLY A 32 -4.46 5.71 0.76
C GLY A 32 -4.96 4.35 1.23
N VAL A 33 -4.08 3.60 1.87
CA VAL A 33 -4.37 2.34 2.56
C VAL A 33 -3.62 2.33 3.89
N GLU A 34 -4.31 2.02 4.98
CA GLU A 34 -3.70 1.69 6.28
C GLU A 34 -3.80 0.19 6.52
N LEU A 35 -2.69 -0.41 6.94
CA LEU A 35 -2.64 -1.84 7.24
C LEU A 35 -3.44 -2.20 8.49
N PRO A 36 -3.93 -3.44 8.62
CA PRO A 36 -4.66 -3.89 9.80
C PRO A 36 -3.86 -3.70 11.09
N GLY A 37 -4.46 -3.07 12.11
CA GLY A 37 -3.82 -2.86 13.41
C GLY A 37 -2.76 -1.77 13.48
N GLU A 38 -2.40 -1.10 12.36
CA GLU A 38 -1.55 0.11 12.39
C GLU A 38 -2.34 1.35 12.83
N GLY A 39 -3.64 1.34 12.59
CA GLY A 39 -4.59 2.38 12.96
C GLY A 39 -5.46 1.97 14.13
N GLN A 40 -4.92 1.69 15.30
CA GLN A 40 -5.71 1.88 16.50
C GLN A 40 -5.89 3.39 16.63
N ILE A 41 -6.94 3.90 15.95
CA ILE A 41 -7.41 5.25 16.19
C ILE A 41 -7.75 5.28 17.66
N ASP A 42 -6.90 5.88 18.45
CA ASP A 42 -7.27 6.31 19.78
C ASP A 42 -8.60 7.02 19.63
N ARG A 43 -9.61 6.62 20.42
CA ARG A 43 -10.96 7.22 20.47
C ARG A 43 -10.94 8.75 20.69
N ALA A 44 -9.77 9.36 20.62
CA ALA A 44 -9.42 10.77 20.74
C ALA A 44 -8.87 11.44 19.45
N GLY A 45 -9.08 10.86 18.26
CA GLY A 45 -8.99 11.62 17.01
C GLY A 45 -7.59 11.91 16.45
N GLY A 46 -6.60 11.05 16.64
CA GLY A 46 -5.28 11.21 16.03
C GLY A 46 -4.77 9.91 15.44
N SER A 47 -4.67 9.83 14.13
CA SER A 47 -3.98 8.76 13.40
C SER A 47 -2.51 9.13 13.23
N PRO A 48 -1.54 8.36 13.72
CA PRO A 48 -0.15 8.55 13.36
C PRO A 48 0.15 7.75 12.10
N GLY A 49 -0.01 8.36 10.91
CA GLY A 49 0.50 7.74 9.69
C GLY A 49 -0.34 7.86 8.42
N GLY A 50 -1.52 8.43 8.50
CA GLY A 50 -2.26 8.84 7.29
C GLY A 50 -1.54 9.98 6.56
N PRO A 51 -1.88 10.29 5.30
CA PRO A 51 -1.26 11.40 4.58
C PRO A 51 -1.31 12.67 5.43
N ALA A 52 -0.14 13.08 5.90
CA ALA A 52 0.20 14.20 6.80
C ALA A 52 -0.98 14.86 7.55
N GLY A 53 -1.28 14.38 8.79
CA GLY A 53 -1.80 15.23 9.87
C GLY A 53 -3.19 15.86 9.69
N GLY A 54 -4.15 15.21 9.04
CA GLY A 54 -5.50 15.73 8.89
C GLY A 54 -6.34 15.57 10.17
N ARG A 55 -6.85 16.68 10.72
CA ARG A 55 -7.85 16.70 11.78
C ARG A 55 -9.18 16.15 11.24
N ALA A 56 -9.83 15.29 11.99
CA ALA A 56 -11.23 14.96 11.78
C ALA A 56 -12.06 16.25 11.80
N GLY A 57 -12.28 16.83 10.63
CA GLY A 57 -13.09 18.04 10.44
C GLY A 57 -14.55 17.66 10.41
N GLY A 58 -15.32 18.16 11.37
CA GLY A 58 -16.75 17.89 11.52
C GLY A 58 -17.54 18.35 10.29
N GLY A 59 -18.54 17.56 9.94
CA GLY A 59 -19.55 17.79 8.93
C GLY A 59 -19.72 16.51 8.11
N ALA A 60 -20.78 15.74 8.41
CA ALA A 60 -21.13 14.53 7.68
C ALA A 60 -21.65 14.88 6.27
N ALA A 61 -20.76 15.27 5.36
CA ALA A 61 -21.06 15.16 3.95
C ALA A 61 -20.98 13.68 3.58
N GLU A 62 -22.09 13.11 3.16
CA GLU A 62 -22.15 11.76 2.61
C GLU A 62 -21.25 11.69 1.36
N PRO A 63 -20.50 10.58 1.18
CA PRO A 63 -19.71 10.40 -0.05
C PRO A 63 -20.62 10.37 -1.26
N GLY A 64 -20.16 10.95 -2.36
CA GLY A 64 -20.81 10.77 -3.65
C GLY A 64 -20.83 9.30 -4.09
N ALA A 65 -21.64 8.98 -5.10
CA ALA A 65 -21.75 7.61 -5.59
C ALA A 65 -20.38 7.03 -6.01
N ALA A 66 -19.57 7.79 -6.72
CA ALA A 66 -18.24 7.35 -7.17
C ALA A 66 -17.31 7.02 -5.98
N ASP A 67 -17.30 7.83 -4.91
CA ASP A 67 -16.51 7.55 -3.71
C ASP A 67 -17.03 6.32 -2.98
N SER A 68 -18.35 6.16 -2.86
CA SER A 68 -18.98 5.02 -2.21
C SER A 68 -18.66 3.71 -2.93
N ASP A 69 -18.73 3.71 -4.28
CA ASP A 69 -18.41 2.57 -5.12
C ASP A 69 -16.93 2.20 -5.01
N ALA A 70 -16.04 3.19 -5.08
CA ALA A 70 -14.60 2.98 -4.96
C ALA A 70 -14.20 2.48 -3.56
N LEU A 71 -14.78 3.03 -2.47
CA LEU A 71 -14.56 2.53 -1.11
C LEU A 71 -14.98 1.07 -0.98
N THR A 72 -16.15 0.73 -1.50
CA THR A 72 -16.68 -0.66 -1.45
C THR A 72 -15.79 -1.60 -2.26
N PHE A 73 -15.36 -1.19 -3.44
CA PHE A 73 -14.47 -1.96 -4.31
C PHE A 73 -13.13 -2.23 -3.61
N TRP A 74 -12.41 -1.20 -3.19
CA TRP A 74 -11.09 -1.37 -2.61
C TRP A 74 -11.09 -2.07 -1.25
N ALA A 75 -12.12 -1.87 -0.43
CA ALA A 75 -12.28 -2.64 0.81
C ALA A 75 -12.37 -4.14 0.53
N ARG A 76 -13.21 -4.55 -0.44
CA ARG A 76 -13.34 -5.96 -0.85
C ARG A 76 -12.06 -6.53 -1.46
N GLU A 77 -11.37 -5.75 -2.27
CA GLU A 77 -10.09 -6.14 -2.88
C GLU A 77 -9.02 -6.44 -1.81
N LEU A 78 -8.92 -5.59 -0.78
CA LEU A 78 -7.99 -5.81 0.33
C LEU A 78 -8.43 -6.97 1.22
N GLU A 79 -9.73 -7.13 1.50
CA GLU A 79 -10.25 -8.30 2.20
C GLU A 79 -9.89 -9.58 1.43
N ALA A 80 -10.05 -9.60 0.11
CA ALA A 80 -9.68 -10.72 -0.74
C ALA A 80 -8.16 -11.01 -0.71
N TYR A 81 -7.31 -9.97 -0.69
CA TYR A 81 -5.87 -10.14 -0.51
C TYR A 81 -5.54 -10.83 0.82
N PHE A 82 -6.03 -10.30 1.94
CA PHE A 82 -5.76 -10.87 3.27
C PHE A 82 -6.42 -12.24 3.50
N ALA A 83 -7.41 -12.60 2.69
CA ALA A 83 -7.98 -13.96 2.64
C ALA A 83 -7.19 -14.92 1.73
N GLY A 84 -6.16 -14.43 1.02
CA GLY A 84 -5.38 -15.21 0.06
C GLY A 84 -6.09 -15.49 -1.28
N ALA A 85 -7.24 -14.87 -1.51
CA ALA A 85 -8.01 -15.02 -2.75
C ALA A 85 -7.48 -14.14 -3.90
N ARG A 86 -6.71 -13.10 -3.56
CA ARG A 86 -6.02 -12.22 -4.49
C ARG A 86 -4.64 -11.88 -3.93
N THR A 87 -3.62 -11.76 -4.78
CA THR A 87 -2.25 -11.46 -4.35
C THR A 87 -1.60 -10.33 -5.14
N THR A 88 -2.17 -9.91 -6.28
CA THR A 88 -1.56 -8.91 -7.15
C THR A 88 -2.61 -8.02 -7.82
N TRP A 89 -2.20 -6.81 -8.19
CA TRP A 89 -2.89 -5.91 -9.11
C TRP A 89 -1.94 -5.54 -10.24
N THR A 90 -2.47 -5.33 -11.41
CA THR A 90 -1.72 -4.83 -12.57
C THR A 90 -1.70 -3.29 -12.57
N ALA A 91 -0.77 -2.69 -13.30
CA ALA A 91 -0.71 -1.23 -13.45
C ALA A 91 -2.00 -0.64 -14.08
N ALA A 92 -2.75 -1.43 -14.87
CA ALA A 92 -4.03 -0.99 -15.44
C ALA A 92 -5.18 -0.95 -14.41
N GLU A 93 -5.06 -1.68 -13.30
CA GLU A 93 -6.08 -1.74 -12.24
C GLU A 93 -5.82 -0.69 -11.15
N VAL A 94 -4.57 -0.22 -11.01
CA VAL A 94 -4.18 0.76 -10.00
C VAL A 94 -4.17 2.16 -10.62
N PRO A 95 -4.90 3.15 -10.08
CA PRO A 95 -5.03 4.49 -10.66
C PRO A 95 -3.76 5.34 -10.45
N LEU A 96 -2.60 4.89 -10.90
CA LEU A 96 -1.32 5.58 -10.71
C LEU A 96 -1.25 6.94 -11.39
N GLU A 97 -1.96 7.13 -12.51
CA GLU A 97 -2.05 8.40 -13.24
C GLU A 97 -2.77 9.48 -12.44
N ASP A 98 -3.66 9.10 -11.55
CA ASP A 98 -4.46 10.00 -10.73
C ASP A 98 -3.76 10.37 -9.41
N MET A 99 -2.75 9.60 -9.04
CA MET A 99 -1.89 9.89 -7.91
C MET A 99 -0.91 10.99 -8.32
N ARG A 100 -0.70 11.97 -7.46
CA ARG A 100 0.24 13.09 -7.73
C ARG A 100 1.71 12.62 -7.67
N LEU A 101 2.01 11.58 -8.45
CA LEU A 101 3.34 10.99 -8.54
C LEU A 101 4.21 11.75 -9.55
N GLY A 102 5.48 11.91 -9.24
CA GLY A 102 6.48 12.30 -10.21
C GLY A 102 6.69 11.20 -11.26
N VAL A 103 7.36 11.54 -12.36
CA VAL A 103 7.65 10.57 -13.44
C VAL A 103 8.46 9.38 -12.93
N PHE A 104 9.40 9.63 -12.01
CA PHE A 104 10.24 8.60 -11.40
C PHE A 104 9.41 7.65 -10.52
N GLU A 105 8.62 8.18 -9.58
CA GLU A 105 7.80 7.37 -8.67
C GLU A 105 6.81 6.51 -9.45
N ARG A 106 6.18 7.06 -10.48
CA ARG A 106 5.27 6.32 -11.37
C ARG A 106 5.98 5.13 -12.01
N ALA A 107 7.13 5.35 -12.65
CA ALA A 107 7.88 4.29 -13.30
C ALA A 107 8.33 3.20 -12.30
N VAL A 108 8.71 3.60 -11.09
CA VAL A 108 9.07 2.66 -10.01
C VAL A 108 7.85 1.83 -9.56
N TYR A 109 6.67 2.44 -9.42
CA TYR A 109 5.47 1.71 -8.99
C TYR A 109 4.96 0.78 -10.10
N GLU A 110 4.99 1.21 -11.36
CA GLU A 110 4.66 0.35 -12.52
C GLU A 110 5.58 -0.87 -12.60
N ALA A 111 6.89 -0.66 -12.44
CA ALA A 111 7.87 -1.76 -12.41
C ALA A 111 7.62 -2.70 -11.22
N LEU A 112 7.28 -2.16 -10.06
CA LEU A 112 7.02 -2.94 -8.85
C LEU A 112 5.74 -3.79 -8.97
N LEU A 113 4.70 -3.28 -9.61
CA LEU A 113 3.46 -4.03 -9.88
C LEU A 113 3.68 -5.25 -10.78
N ALA A 114 4.79 -5.28 -11.55
CA ALA A 114 5.16 -6.43 -12.35
C ALA A 114 5.90 -7.53 -11.55
N VAL A 115 6.33 -7.26 -10.31
CA VAL A 115 6.97 -8.27 -9.45
C VAL A 115 5.90 -9.23 -8.92
N PRO A 116 6.02 -10.55 -9.17
CA PRO A 116 5.03 -11.52 -8.72
C PRO A 116 4.91 -11.62 -7.19
N ALA A 117 3.76 -12.09 -6.71
CA ALA A 117 3.59 -12.43 -5.30
C ALA A 117 4.54 -13.57 -4.90
N GLY A 118 5.09 -13.49 -3.69
CA GLY A 118 6.07 -14.45 -3.19
C GLY A 118 7.49 -14.25 -3.72
N GLU A 119 7.70 -13.33 -4.66
CA GLU A 119 9.02 -12.95 -5.14
C GLU A 119 9.48 -11.63 -4.52
N THR A 120 10.80 -11.43 -4.52
CA THR A 120 11.40 -10.19 -4.01
C THR A 120 12.46 -9.67 -4.95
N VAL A 121 12.58 -8.36 -5.02
CA VAL A 121 13.64 -7.66 -5.75
C VAL A 121 14.41 -6.75 -4.81
N SER A 122 15.66 -6.47 -5.11
CA SER A 122 16.42 -5.44 -4.39
C SER A 122 16.03 -4.05 -4.88
N TYR A 123 16.34 -3.03 -4.06
CA TYR A 123 16.17 -1.63 -4.48
C TYR A 123 16.94 -1.29 -5.76
N GLY A 124 18.08 -1.96 -5.99
CA GLY A 124 18.90 -1.79 -7.20
C GLY A 124 18.22 -2.40 -8.43
N GLU A 125 17.79 -3.66 -8.33
CA GLU A 125 17.06 -4.36 -9.39
C GLU A 125 15.79 -3.60 -9.78
N LEU A 126 15.01 -3.14 -8.80
CA LEU A 126 13.82 -2.34 -9.09
C LEU A 126 14.15 -1.02 -9.78
N ALA A 127 15.26 -0.37 -9.42
CA ALA A 127 15.72 0.82 -10.10
C ALA A 127 16.08 0.54 -11.58
N GLU A 128 16.70 -0.60 -11.87
CA GLU A 128 16.99 -1.03 -13.24
C GLU A 128 15.71 -1.35 -14.01
N MET A 129 14.77 -2.10 -13.42
CA MET A 129 13.48 -2.41 -14.01
C MET A 129 12.68 -1.16 -14.36
N ALA A 130 12.75 -0.12 -13.52
CA ALA A 130 12.10 1.16 -13.74
C ALA A 130 12.81 2.06 -14.77
N GLY A 131 13.97 1.63 -15.34
CA GLY A 131 14.74 2.41 -16.30
C GLY A 131 15.67 3.47 -15.67
N TYR A 132 15.92 3.41 -14.38
CA TYR A 132 16.77 4.35 -13.63
C TYR A 132 17.93 3.62 -12.91
N PRO A 133 18.88 3.01 -13.64
CA PRO A 133 19.97 2.29 -13.02
C PRO A 133 20.75 3.20 -12.05
N ARG A 134 21.19 2.65 -10.93
CA ARG A 134 21.89 3.34 -9.82
C ARG A 134 21.01 4.25 -8.96
N ALA A 135 19.68 4.24 -9.11
CA ALA A 135 18.74 5.03 -8.33
C ALA A 135 18.20 4.32 -7.06
N ALA A 136 18.86 3.28 -6.54
CA ALA A 136 18.40 2.47 -5.41
C ALA A 136 17.98 3.28 -4.18
N ARG A 137 18.69 4.40 -3.87
CA ARG A 137 18.32 5.29 -2.75
C ARG A 137 17.01 6.03 -3.02
N ALA A 138 16.81 6.51 -4.25
CA ALA A 138 15.57 7.19 -4.65
C ALA A 138 14.39 6.21 -4.65
N VAL A 139 14.60 4.95 -5.10
CA VAL A 139 13.62 3.88 -4.96
C VAL A 139 13.26 3.66 -3.48
N GLY A 140 14.25 3.66 -2.58
CA GLY A 140 14.00 3.55 -1.14
C GLY A 140 13.08 4.65 -0.60
N ASN A 141 13.24 5.89 -1.06
CA ASN A 141 12.36 7.00 -0.70
C ASN A 141 10.95 6.79 -1.27
N ALA A 142 10.81 6.43 -2.55
CA ALA A 142 9.51 6.12 -3.15
C ALA A 142 8.78 4.99 -2.41
N MET A 143 9.49 3.96 -1.95
CA MET A 143 8.89 2.90 -1.12
C MET A 143 8.43 3.39 0.25
N ALA A 144 9.17 4.32 0.86
CA ALA A 144 8.81 4.89 2.16
C ALA A 144 7.59 5.84 2.07
N GLU A 145 7.39 6.46 0.92
CA GLU A 145 6.31 7.41 0.64
C GLU A 145 5.06 6.74 0.00
N ASN A 146 5.09 5.42 -0.21
CA ASN A 146 3.97 4.69 -0.82
C ASN A 146 2.68 4.85 0.00
N PRO A 147 1.64 5.53 -0.53
CA PRO A 147 0.41 5.78 0.22
C PRO A 147 -0.58 4.60 0.19
N ILE A 148 -0.36 3.62 -0.70
CA ILE A 148 -1.25 2.47 -0.93
C ILE A 148 -0.50 1.13 -0.79
N PRO A 149 0.09 0.87 0.41
CA PRO A 149 0.79 -0.39 0.66
C PRO A 149 -0.12 -1.60 0.38
N VAL A 150 0.46 -2.73 0.05
CA VAL A 150 -0.22 -3.94 -0.44
C VAL A 150 -0.64 -3.79 -1.91
N VAL A 151 -1.43 -2.78 -2.27
CA VAL A 151 -1.84 -2.53 -3.66
C VAL A 151 -0.60 -2.24 -4.52
N VAL A 152 0.24 -1.28 -4.11
CA VAL A 152 1.63 -1.16 -4.60
C VAL A 152 2.52 -1.94 -3.62
N PRO A 153 3.07 -3.11 -4.03
CA PRO A 153 3.59 -4.11 -3.10
C PRO A 153 5.02 -3.78 -2.63
N CYS A 154 5.22 -2.65 -1.96
CA CYS A 154 6.54 -2.19 -1.48
C CYS A 154 7.20 -3.17 -0.49
N HIS A 155 6.44 -4.11 0.07
CA HIS A 155 6.97 -5.20 0.88
C HIS A 155 7.83 -6.20 0.07
N ARG A 156 7.68 -6.29 -1.26
CA ARG A 156 8.49 -7.15 -2.15
C ARG A 156 9.88 -6.58 -2.44
N VAL A 157 10.16 -5.34 -1.99
CA VAL A 157 11.47 -4.70 -2.22
C VAL A 157 12.34 -4.86 -0.98
N ILE A 158 13.45 -5.59 -1.05
CA ILE A 158 14.36 -5.88 0.06
C ILE A 158 15.77 -5.35 -0.24
N ARG A 159 16.68 -5.46 0.70
CA ARG A 159 18.09 -5.09 0.45
C ARG A 159 18.79 -6.18 -0.36
N SER A 160 19.84 -5.79 -1.06
CA SER A 160 20.67 -6.72 -1.87
C SER A 160 21.36 -7.80 -1.03
N ASP A 161 21.56 -7.57 0.26
CA ASP A 161 22.08 -8.55 1.21
C ASP A 161 21.01 -9.52 1.75
N GLY A 162 19.76 -9.41 1.25
CA GLY A 162 18.63 -10.24 1.67
C GLY A 162 17.92 -9.74 2.92
N THR A 163 18.39 -8.70 3.59
CA THR A 163 17.71 -8.15 4.77
C THR A 163 16.48 -7.34 4.38
N MET A 164 15.44 -7.39 5.23
CA MET A 164 14.12 -6.81 4.93
C MET A 164 14.11 -5.28 4.76
N GLY A 165 15.00 -4.56 5.44
CA GLY A 165 14.94 -3.10 5.49
C GLY A 165 13.78 -2.57 6.34
N ARG A 166 13.53 -1.27 6.24
CA ARG A 166 12.41 -0.61 6.95
C ARG A 166 11.10 -0.86 6.22
N TYR A 167 9.99 -0.88 6.99
CA TYR A 167 8.64 -0.94 6.45
C TYR A 167 7.66 -0.26 7.42
N GLY A 168 7.06 0.86 7.01
CA GLY A 168 6.14 1.61 7.85
C GLY A 168 6.64 1.82 9.29
N ASN A 169 5.72 1.74 10.23
CA ASN A 169 6.01 1.86 11.67
C ASN A 169 6.39 0.51 12.31
N ASP A 170 6.08 -0.62 11.67
CA ASP A 170 6.39 -1.97 12.16
C ASP A 170 7.07 -2.81 11.07
N PRO A 171 8.40 -3.05 11.19
CA PRO A 171 9.14 -3.87 10.21
C PRO A 171 8.61 -5.30 10.05
N ARG A 172 7.89 -5.84 11.05
CA ARG A 172 7.32 -7.19 11.00
C ARG A 172 6.24 -7.33 9.93
N TRP A 173 5.59 -6.23 9.54
CA TRP A 173 4.59 -6.25 8.47
C TRP A 173 5.16 -6.73 7.15
N LYS A 174 6.38 -6.32 6.82
CA LYS A 174 7.03 -6.71 5.57
C LYS A 174 7.18 -8.22 5.45
N GLU A 175 7.73 -8.85 6.48
CA GLU A 175 7.90 -10.30 6.53
C GLU A 175 6.55 -11.04 6.53
N ARG A 176 5.58 -10.55 7.31
CA ARG A 176 4.23 -11.14 7.36
C ARG A 176 3.54 -11.13 5.99
N LEU A 177 3.62 -10.02 5.27
CA LEU A 177 3.04 -9.89 3.92
C LEU A 177 3.75 -10.82 2.93
N LEU A 178 5.08 -10.88 2.97
CA LEU A 178 5.85 -11.80 2.12
C LEU A 178 5.50 -13.28 2.40
N VAL A 179 5.44 -13.67 3.66
CA VAL A 179 5.04 -15.04 4.07
C VAL A 179 3.60 -15.33 3.64
N HIS A 180 2.70 -14.35 3.78
CA HIS A 180 1.32 -14.47 3.30
C HIS A 180 1.23 -14.73 1.80
N GLU A 181 2.14 -14.16 1.02
CA GLU A 181 2.27 -14.37 -0.42
C GLU A 181 3.03 -15.66 -0.80
N GLY A 182 3.44 -16.46 0.18
CA GLY A 182 4.16 -17.72 -0.04
C GLY A 182 5.68 -17.57 -0.15
N TRP A 183 6.24 -16.39 0.15
CA TRP A 183 7.69 -16.21 0.19
C TRP A 183 8.33 -17.06 1.30
N SER A 184 9.49 -17.64 1.00
CA SER A 184 10.31 -18.33 1.98
C SER A 184 11.78 -17.90 1.85
N ALA A 185 12.44 -17.68 2.99
CA ALA A 185 13.85 -17.30 3.02
C ALA A 185 14.78 -18.37 2.40
N ALA A 186 14.36 -19.64 2.40
CA ALA A 186 15.12 -20.78 1.88
C ALA A 186 15.26 -20.79 0.34
N GLY A 187 14.47 -20.01 -0.38
CA GLY A 187 14.49 -19.96 -1.86
C GLY A 187 15.66 -19.18 -2.48
N ARG A 188 16.50 -18.51 -1.67
CA ARG A 188 17.63 -17.68 -2.17
C ARG A 188 19.00 -18.34 -2.14
N GLU A 189 19.15 -19.56 -1.66
CA GLU A 189 20.44 -20.24 -1.61
C GLU A 189 20.86 -20.95 -2.92
N GLY A 190 20.23 -20.60 -4.05
CA GLY A 190 20.46 -21.30 -5.33
C GLY A 190 20.35 -20.47 -6.59
N SER A 191 20.96 -19.27 -6.65
CA SER A 191 21.13 -18.57 -7.95
C SER A 191 22.45 -17.86 -8.02
#